data_ca5fa05c8b0419a8d88d1d2842219ac8
#
_entry.id   ca5fa05c8b0419a8d88d1d2842219ac8
#
_cell.length_a   1.000
_cell.length_b   1.000
_cell.length_c   1.000
_cell.angle_alpha   90.00
_cell.angle_beta   90.00
_cell.angle_gamma   90.00
#
_symmetry.space_group_name_H-M   'P 1'
#
loop_
_entity.id
_entity.type
_entity.pdbx_description
1 polymer ?
#
loop_
_entity_poly.entity_id
_entity_poly.type
_entity_poly.pdbx_seq_one_letter_code
_entity_poly.pdbx_strand_id
1 'polypeptide(L)'
;LVYQYTRAGFTKIHLDTSMKVADDMDGLLSTETIARRGAILYKSAIKGYEELKTEKPDAMRPVFVIGSEVPIPGGAQEAEDSLTVTKPEAFRDTIDTYRHIFREEGIEEGMNDVVAVVTQPGVEFGDDQVFMYDREAASSLCEELKKFPDICFEGHSTDYQSKECLKQMVEDGIAILKVGPALTYGLREGLFSLSLMERELVPEDKQARFIETLEKAMLENPENWKKHYHGDERQVALCRKYSFSDRCRYYIGLPEVTEAINQLFDNLRSYPIPMNMLHQYMPVSYLKVRDGEIPLDPKELALDGVAAFMEDYEYAIGR
;
A
#
# COMPACT_ATOMS: atom_id res chain seq x y z
N LEU A 1 10.66 -12.17 14.07
CA LEU A 1 9.87 -11.00 13.67
C LEU A 1 8.41 -11.17 14.08
N VAL A 2 7.65 -12.16 13.55
CA VAL A 2 6.20 -12.35 13.87
C VAL A 2 5.94 -12.56 15.37
N TYR A 3 6.81 -13.29 16.08
CA TYR A 3 6.79 -13.41 17.53
C TYR A 3 6.86 -12.03 18.23
N GLN A 4 7.77 -11.16 17.77
CA GLN A 4 7.92 -9.81 18.34
C GLN A 4 6.70 -8.93 18.07
N TYR A 5 6.08 -9.04 16.90
CA TYR A 5 4.87 -8.30 16.59
C TYR A 5 3.71 -8.71 17.49
N THR A 6 3.44 -10.01 17.62
CA THR A 6 2.35 -10.47 18.49
C THR A 6 2.65 -10.20 19.97
N ARG A 7 3.93 -10.30 20.38
CA ARG A 7 4.37 -9.91 21.73
C ARG A 7 4.20 -8.41 22.01
N ALA A 8 4.29 -7.57 20.96
CA ALA A 8 4.04 -6.13 21.03
C ALA A 8 2.53 -5.78 20.96
N GLY A 9 1.65 -6.75 20.70
CA GLY A 9 0.20 -6.57 20.66
C GLY A 9 -0.40 -6.30 19.29
N PHE A 10 0.32 -6.62 18.21
CA PHE A 10 -0.28 -6.60 16.86
C PHE A 10 -1.32 -7.73 16.75
N THR A 11 -2.50 -7.37 16.24
CA THR A 11 -3.69 -8.25 16.23
C THR A 11 -4.04 -8.80 14.84
N LYS A 12 -3.43 -8.32 13.77
CA LYS A 12 -3.53 -8.89 12.42
C LYS A 12 -2.13 -9.18 11.90
N ILE A 13 -1.86 -10.42 11.56
CA ILE A 13 -0.56 -10.88 11.05
C ILE A 13 -0.76 -11.51 9.67
N HIS A 14 -0.07 -10.98 8.67
CA HIS A 14 0.01 -11.60 7.36
C HIS A 14 1.20 -12.58 7.35
N LEU A 15 0.92 -13.87 7.15
CA LEU A 15 1.91 -14.94 7.05
C LEU A 15 2.41 -15.04 5.60
N ASP A 16 3.17 -14.03 5.17
CA ASP A 16 3.76 -14.03 3.82
C ASP A 16 5.00 -14.92 3.78
N THR A 17 4.87 -16.05 3.11
CA THR A 17 5.91 -17.05 2.91
C THR A 17 6.05 -17.46 1.44
N SER A 18 5.51 -16.68 0.53
CA SER A 18 5.50 -16.90 -0.92
C SER A 18 6.84 -16.59 -1.58
N MET A 19 7.69 -15.78 -0.92
CA MET A 19 8.99 -15.40 -1.45
C MET A 19 10.04 -16.50 -1.23
N LYS A 20 10.86 -16.75 -2.25
CA LYS A 20 11.99 -17.65 -2.15
C LYS A 20 13.05 -17.16 -1.17
N VAL A 21 13.69 -18.10 -0.50
CA VAL A 21 14.91 -17.88 0.28
C VAL A 21 16.12 -18.56 -0.40
N ALA A 22 17.31 -18.27 0.09
CA ALA A 22 18.57 -18.70 -0.56
C ALA A 22 18.69 -20.22 -0.81
N ASP A 23 18.01 -21.03 0.01
CA ASP A 23 18.08 -22.50 -0.06
C ASP A 23 17.00 -23.12 -0.97
N ASP A 24 16.14 -22.28 -1.57
CA ASP A 24 15.07 -22.79 -2.44
C ASP A 24 15.58 -23.11 -3.83
N MET A 25 15.05 -24.21 -4.39
CA MET A 25 15.34 -24.60 -5.78
C MET A 25 14.76 -23.57 -6.77
N ASP A 26 15.23 -23.60 -8.01
CA ASP A 26 14.70 -22.78 -9.09
C ASP A 26 13.23 -23.11 -9.39
N GLY A 27 12.45 -22.09 -9.80
CA GLY A 27 11.02 -22.20 -10.09
C GLY A 27 10.13 -21.57 -9.01
N LEU A 28 8.82 -21.72 -9.15
CA LEU A 28 7.84 -21.27 -8.16
C LEU A 28 7.83 -22.19 -6.94
N LEU A 29 7.59 -21.62 -5.77
CA LEU A 29 7.37 -22.40 -4.55
C LEU A 29 6.03 -23.14 -4.64
N SER A 30 5.99 -24.39 -4.16
CA SER A 30 4.72 -25.12 -4.04
C SER A 30 3.88 -24.53 -2.89
N THR A 31 2.55 -24.57 -3.05
CA THR A 31 1.61 -24.16 -2.00
C THR A 31 1.87 -24.91 -0.68
N GLU A 32 2.29 -26.18 -0.75
CA GLU A 32 2.68 -26.97 0.42
C GLU A 32 3.89 -26.37 1.16
N THR A 33 4.94 -25.97 0.43
CA THR A 33 6.12 -25.34 1.03
C THR A 33 5.73 -24.01 1.71
N ILE A 34 4.90 -23.22 1.04
CA ILE A 34 4.38 -21.95 1.57
C ILE A 34 3.58 -22.19 2.85
N ALA A 35 2.66 -23.18 2.84
CA ALA A 35 1.84 -23.51 4.00
C ALA A 35 2.65 -24.06 5.18
N ARG A 36 3.68 -24.90 4.96
CA ARG A 36 4.59 -25.38 6.02
C ARG A 36 5.34 -24.23 6.68
N ARG A 37 5.85 -23.29 5.91
CA ARG A 37 6.50 -22.08 6.42
C ARG A 37 5.49 -21.23 7.19
N GLY A 38 4.26 -21.07 6.65
CA GLY A 38 3.16 -20.39 7.32
C GLY A 38 2.85 -21.00 8.68
N ALA A 39 2.82 -22.34 8.79
CA ALA A 39 2.59 -23.04 10.07
C ALA A 39 3.70 -22.74 11.10
N ILE A 40 4.96 -22.66 10.67
CA ILE A 40 6.10 -22.30 11.55
C ILE A 40 5.93 -20.86 12.07
N LEU A 41 5.57 -19.92 11.18
CA LEU A 41 5.34 -18.53 11.56
C LEU A 41 4.13 -18.40 12.47
N TYR A 42 3.02 -19.11 12.21
CA TYR A 42 1.86 -19.16 13.05
C TYR A 42 2.21 -19.60 14.49
N LYS A 43 2.90 -20.75 14.64
CA LYS A 43 3.35 -21.23 15.96
C LYS A 43 4.19 -20.19 16.70
N SER A 44 5.08 -19.51 15.98
CA SER A 44 5.92 -18.45 16.54
C SER A 44 5.11 -17.23 16.97
N ALA A 45 4.10 -16.84 16.18
CA ALA A 45 3.21 -15.73 16.51
C ALA A 45 2.34 -16.04 17.73
N ILE A 46 1.75 -17.24 17.78
CA ILE A 46 0.94 -17.67 18.92
C ILE A 46 1.77 -17.71 20.21
N LYS A 47 3.00 -18.19 20.15
CA LYS A 47 3.90 -18.14 21.31
C LYS A 47 4.08 -16.70 21.83
N GLY A 48 4.31 -15.73 20.94
CA GLY A 48 4.43 -14.33 21.33
C GLY A 48 3.15 -13.77 21.96
N TYR A 49 2.00 -14.13 21.42
CA TYR A 49 0.69 -13.76 21.98
C TYR A 49 0.46 -14.38 23.37
N GLU A 50 0.73 -15.67 23.57
CA GLU A 50 0.54 -16.35 24.86
C GLU A 50 1.42 -15.70 25.95
N GLU A 51 2.64 -15.32 25.65
CA GLU A 51 3.51 -14.59 26.58
C GLU A 51 2.95 -13.18 26.88
N LEU A 52 2.43 -12.47 25.85
CA LEU A 52 1.79 -11.17 26.07
C LEU A 52 0.58 -11.31 26.99
N LYS A 53 -0.25 -12.34 26.77
CA LYS A 53 -1.46 -12.58 27.53
C LYS A 53 -1.21 -12.86 29.01
N THR A 54 -0.05 -13.42 29.38
CA THR A 54 0.34 -13.58 30.79
C THR A 54 0.56 -12.24 31.49
N GLU A 55 1.03 -11.22 30.76
CA GLU A 55 1.27 -9.86 31.27
C GLU A 55 0.06 -8.94 31.12
N LYS A 56 -0.72 -9.16 30.05
CA LYS A 56 -1.94 -8.42 29.70
C LYS A 56 -3.07 -9.40 29.44
N PRO A 57 -3.85 -9.79 30.46
CA PRO A 57 -4.92 -10.81 30.33
C PRO A 57 -6.02 -10.45 29.33
N ASP A 58 -6.20 -9.16 29.03
CA ASP A 58 -7.13 -8.61 28.06
C ASP A 58 -6.55 -8.48 26.63
N ALA A 59 -5.30 -8.93 26.40
CA ALA A 59 -4.70 -8.93 25.09
C ALA A 59 -5.56 -9.69 24.07
N MET A 60 -5.82 -9.03 22.95
CA MET A 60 -6.63 -9.61 21.88
C MET A 60 -5.83 -10.69 21.14
N ARG A 61 -6.49 -11.84 20.87
CA ARG A 61 -5.90 -12.91 20.07
C ARG A 61 -5.68 -12.42 18.64
N PRO A 62 -4.50 -12.63 18.07
CA PRO A 62 -4.23 -12.22 16.68
C PRO A 62 -5.00 -13.09 15.70
N VAL A 63 -5.43 -12.47 14.59
CA VAL A 63 -5.96 -13.13 13.40
C VAL A 63 -4.91 -13.12 12.29
N PHE A 64 -5.06 -14.05 11.35
CA PHE A 64 -4.04 -14.28 10.33
C PHE A 64 -4.59 -14.17 8.92
N VAL A 65 -3.73 -13.70 8.03
CA VAL A 65 -3.92 -13.74 6.59
C VAL A 65 -2.92 -14.71 6.00
N ILE A 66 -3.37 -15.56 5.10
CA ILE A 66 -2.56 -16.54 4.37
C ILE A 66 -2.64 -16.28 2.86
N GLY A 67 -1.77 -16.87 2.07
CA GLY A 67 -1.82 -16.81 0.61
C GLY A 67 -0.66 -17.54 -0.03
N SER A 68 -0.87 -18.01 -1.24
CA SER A 68 0.17 -18.61 -2.10
C SER A 68 0.51 -17.74 -3.31
N GLU A 69 -0.37 -16.79 -3.65
CA GLU A 69 -0.24 -15.86 -4.77
C GLU A 69 -0.13 -14.43 -4.23
N VAL A 70 0.99 -14.12 -3.54
CA VAL A 70 1.20 -12.78 -2.99
C VAL A 70 1.95 -11.92 -4.01
N PRO A 71 1.35 -10.81 -4.51
CA PRO A 71 2.00 -9.89 -5.44
C PRO A 71 3.26 -9.24 -4.85
N ILE A 72 4.21 -8.92 -5.71
CA ILE A 72 5.43 -8.21 -5.32
C ILE A 72 5.05 -6.78 -4.88
N PRO A 73 5.52 -6.32 -3.70
CA PRO A 73 5.19 -4.97 -3.22
C PRO A 73 5.68 -3.87 -4.17
N GLY A 74 4.81 -2.88 -4.42
CA GLY A 74 5.15 -1.66 -5.18
C GLY A 74 4.70 -1.64 -6.63
N GLY A 75 3.75 -2.51 -6.99
CA GLY A 75 3.13 -2.55 -8.31
C GLY A 75 3.82 -3.49 -9.30
N ALA A 76 3.22 -3.66 -10.47
CA ALA A 76 3.76 -4.49 -11.54
C ALA A 76 5.14 -3.99 -11.98
N GLN A 77 6.09 -4.90 -12.14
CA GLN A 77 7.46 -4.59 -12.56
C GLN A 77 7.67 -4.76 -14.07
N GLU A 78 6.75 -5.43 -14.74
CA GLU A 78 6.73 -5.62 -16.19
C GLU A 78 5.38 -5.15 -16.73
N ALA A 79 5.36 -4.67 -17.97
CA ALA A 79 4.12 -4.32 -18.65
C ALA A 79 3.35 -5.61 -18.95
N GLU A 80 2.32 -5.89 -18.16
CA GLU A 80 1.40 -7.00 -18.43
C GLU A 80 0.28 -6.49 -19.34
N ASP A 81 0.11 -7.16 -20.50
CA ASP A 81 -0.99 -6.84 -21.44
C ASP A 81 -2.36 -7.25 -20.86
N SER A 82 -2.40 -8.13 -19.86
CA SER A 82 -3.62 -8.51 -19.13
C SER A 82 -3.29 -9.08 -17.75
N LEU A 83 -4.00 -8.59 -16.74
CA LEU A 83 -3.92 -9.13 -15.39
C LEU A 83 -4.82 -10.36 -15.26
N THR A 84 -4.28 -11.46 -14.73
CA THR A 84 -5.05 -12.68 -14.54
C THR A 84 -5.65 -12.74 -13.14
N VAL A 85 -6.98 -12.81 -13.05
CA VAL A 85 -7.69 -13.02 -11.77
C VAL A 85 -7.35 -14.41 -11.21
N THR A 86 -7.14 -14.51 -9.91
CA THR A 86 -6.96 -15.79 -9.20
C THR A 86 -8.08 -16.75 -9.53
N LYS A 87 -7.74 -17.96 -9.95
CA LYS A 87 -8.75 -18.98 -10.28
C LYS A 87 -9.41 -19.52 -9.01
N PRO A 88 -10.73 -19.81 -9.04
CA PRO A 88 -11.44 -20.38 -7.89
C PRO A 88 -10.77 -21.64 -7.32
N GLU A 89 -10.21 -22.48 -8.20
CA GLU A 89 -9.50 -23.71 -7.83
C GLU A 89 -8.23 -23.41 -7.03
N ALA A 90 -7.43 -22.43 -7.46
CA ALA A 90 -6.19 -22.03 -6.80
C ALA A 90 -6.46 -21.49 -5.38
N PHE A 91 -7.52 -20.67 -5.23
CA PHE A 91 -7.97 -20.21 -3.92
C PHE A 91 -8.36 -21.38 -3.00
N ARG A 92 -9.17 -22.33 -3.50
CA ARG A 92 -9.59 -23.51 -2.75
C ARG A 92 -8.40 -24.39 -2.36
N ASP A 93 -7.51 -24.65 -3.32
CA ASP A 93 -6.30 -25.46 -3.10
C ASP A 93 -5.39 -24.83 -2.03
N THR A 94 -5.32 -23.50 -1.98
CA THR A 94 -4.59 -22.78 -0.91
C THR A 94 -5.19 -23.10 0.46
N ILE A 95 -6.50 -22.96 0.64
CA ILE A 95 -7.17 -23.24 1.93
C ILE A 95 -7.02 -24.70 2.33
N ASP A 96 -7.26 -25.63 1.40
CA ASP A 96 -7.20 -27.06 1.68
C ASP A 96 -5.78 -27.51 2.03
N THR A 97 -4.77 -26.96 1.35
CA THR A 97 -3.36 -27.21 1.67
C THR A 97 -3.01 -26.69 3.08
N TYR A 98 -3.41 -25.47 3.43
CA TYR A 98 -3.16 -24.93 4.78
C TYR A 98 -3.88 -25.77 5.85
N ARG A 99 -5.13 -26.19 5.65
CA ARG A 99 -5.85 -27.08 6.56
C ARG A 99 -5.13 -28.41 6.75
N HIS A 100 -4.64 -29.00 5.65
CA HIS A 100 -3.88 -30.26 5.70
C HIS A 100 -2.59 -30.10 6.51
N ILE A 101 -1.78 -29.10 6.19
CA ILE A 101 -0.50 -28.83 6.86
C ILE A 101 -0.71 -28.49 8.35
N PHE A 102 -1.70 -27.64 8.69
CA PHE A 102 -1.97 -27.29 10.08
C PHE A 102 -2.38 -28.52 10.89
N ARG A 103 -3.09 -29.47 10.29
CA ARG A 103 -3.42 -30.76 10.91
C ARG A 103 -2.17 -31.62 11.11
N GLU A 104 -1.32 -31.77 10.11
CA GLU A 104 -0.05 -32.50 10.23
C GLU A 104 0.85 -31.91 11.33
N GLU A 105 0.87 -30.59 11.45
CA GLU A 105 1.68 -29.84 12.42
C GLU A 105 1.04 -29.77 13.82
N GLY A 106 -0.12 -30.40 14.02
CA GLY A 106 -0.84 -30.44 15.32
C GLY A 106 -1.42 -29.10 15.77
N ILE A 107 -1.75 -28.24 14.82
CA ILE A 107 -2.32 -26.89 15.04
C ILE A 107 -3.60 -26.67 14.23
N GLU A 108 -4.39 -27.71 13.99
CA GLU A 108 -5.59 -27.66 13.14
C GLU A 108 -6.57 -26.54 13.57
N GLU A 109 -6.73 -26.31 14.89
CA GLU A 109 -7.58 -25.24 15.43
C GLU A 109 -7.09 -23.83 15.01
N GLY A 110 -5.83 -23.68 14.62
CA GLY A 110 -5.26 -22.43 14.12
C GLY A 110 -5.92 -21.92 12.85
N MET A 111 -6.61 -22.78 12.10
CA MET A 111 -7.41 -22.36 10.95
C MET A 111 -8.59 -21.46 11.33
N ASN A 112 -9.08 -21.53 12.59
CA ASN A 112 -10.11 -20.64 13.09
C ASN A 112 -9.60 -19.20 13.31
N ASP A 113 -8.28 -19.02 13.39
CA ASP A 113 -7.66 -17.69 13.49
C ASP A 113 -7.36 -17.09 12.10
N VAL A 114 -7.52 -17.86 11.02
CA VAL A 114 -7.33 -17.38 9.64
C VAL A 114 -8.62 -16.71 9.18
N VAL A 115 -8.55 -15.40 8.90
CA VAL A 115 -9.72 -14.59 8.54
C VAL A 115 -9.68 -14.15 7.06
N ALA A 116 -8.54 -14.24 6.39
CA ALA A 116 -8.44 -13.84 5.01
C ALA A 116 -7.41 -14.65 4.21
N VAL A 117 -7.63 -14.71 2.91
CA VAL A 117 -6.69 -15.22 1.92
C VAL A 117 -6.35 -14.13 0.93
N VAL A 118 -5.05 -13.97 0.64
CA VAL A 118 -4.59 -13.07 -0.43
C VAL A 118 -4.97 -13.65 -1.78
N THR A 119 -5.57 -12.83 -2.61
CA THR A 119 -5.92 -13.17 -3.99
C THR A 119 -5.59 -12.00 -4.92
N GLN A 120 -5.43 -12.29 -6.21
CA GLN A 120 -5.38 -11.29 -7.27
C GLN A 120 -6.78 -11.11 -7.86
N PRO A 121 -7.50 -10.03 -7.50
CA PRO A 121 -8.86 -9.80 -8.02
C PRO A 121 -8.89 -9.07 -9.37
N GLY A 122 -7.74 -8.91 -10.03
CA GLY A 122 -7.63 -8.19 -11.30
C GLY A 122 -7.27 -6.71 -11.13
N VAL A 123 -6.70 -6.31 -9.99
CA VAL A 123 -6.25 -4.93 -9.74
C VAL A 123 -4.73 -4.86 -9.63
N GLU A 124 -4.13 -3.89 -10.27
CA GLU A 124 -2.70 -3.63 -10.20
C GLU A 124 -2.40 -2.21 -10.71
N PHE A 125 -1.20 -1.72 -10.51
CA PHE A 125 -0.71 -0.48 -11.11
C PHE A 125 0.76 -0.62 -11.53
N GLY A 126 1.13 0.11 -12.57
CA GLY A 126 2.49 0.21 -13.08
C GLY A 126 3.09 1.60 -12.81
N ASP A 127 3.97 2.05 -13.69
CA ASP A 127 4.55 3.38 -13.58
C ASP A 127 3.57 4.50 -13.97
N ASP A 128 2.72 4.26 -14.97
CA ASP A 128 1.77 5.23 -15.55
C ASP A 128 0.41 4.61 -15.90
N GLN A 129 0.16 3.37 -15.47
CA GLN A 129 -1.06 2.63 -15.77
C GLN A 129 -1.68 2.08 -14.50
N VAL A 130 -3.02 2.03 -14.46
CA VAL A 130 -3.81 1.42 -13.39
C VAL A 130 -4.80 0.43 -14.00
N PHE A 131 -4.79 -0.81 -13.52
CA PHE A 131 -5.77 -1.83 -13.86
C PHE A 131 -6.93 -1.75 -12.88
N MET A 132 -8.05 -1.23 -13.37
CA MET A 132 -9.24 -1.02 -12.54
C MET A 132 -9.95 -2.33 -12.27
N TYR A 133 -10.59 -2.43 -11.09
CA TYR A 133 -11.39 -3.60 -10.74
C TYR A 133 -12.52 -3.82 -11.73
N ASP A 134 -12.60 -5.04 -12.25
CA ASP A 134 -13.68 -5.53 -13.09
C ASP A 134 -14.46 -6.63 -12.35
N ARG A 135 -15.65 -6.25 -11.86
CA ARG A 135 -16.56 -7.13 -11.11
C ARG A 135 -16.97 -8.38 -11.90
N GLU A 136 -17.15 -8.27 -13.22
CA GLU A 136 -17.50 -9.39 -14.06
C GLU A 136 -16.35 -10.39 -14.17
N ALA A 137 -15.15 -9.90 -14.40
CA ALA A 137 -13.94 -10.73 -14.45
C ALA A 137 -13.65 -11.45 -13.12
N ALA A 138 -13.90 -10.79 -11.98
CA ALA A 138 -13.70 -11.37 -10.65
C ALA A 138 -14.86 -12.26 -10.16
N SER A 139 -15.99 -12.30 -10.88
CA SER A 139 -17.24 -12.90 -10.38
C SER A 139 -17.11 -14.36 -9.96
N SER A 140 -16.40 -15.18 -10.73
CA SER A 140 -16.23 -16.61 -10.42
C SER A 140 -15.43 -16.83 -9.13
N LEU A 141 -14.41 -16.01 -8.87
CA LEU A 141 -13.62 -16.03 -7.64
C LEU A 141 -14.48 -15.62 -6.43
N CYS A 142 -15.25 -14.54 -6.57
CA CYS A 142 -16.13 -14.04 -5.52
C CYS A 142 -17.29 -15.00 -5.20
N GLU A 143 -17.83 -15.71 -6.19
CA GLU A 143 -18.83 -16.77 -5.96
C GLU A 143 -18.22 -17.97 -5.19
N GLU A 144 -16.98 -18.33 -5.45
CA GLU A 144 -16.30 -19.39 -4.71
C GLU A 144 -16.13 -19.02 -3.23
N LEU A 145 -15.82 -17.74 -2.91
CA LEU A 145 -15.69 -17.25 -1.54
C LEU A 145 -16.93 -17.52 -0.69
N LYS A 146 -18.13 -17.46 -1.27
CA LYS A 146 -19.40 -17.70 -0.53
C LYS A 146 -19.49 -19.07 0.14
N LYS A 147 -18.65 -20.03 -0.26
CA LYS A 147 -18.53 -21.35 0.39
C LYS A 147 -17.69 -21.32 1.67
N PHE A 148 -17.04 -20.20 1.97
CA PHE A 148 -16.13 -20.00 3.10
C PHE A 148 -16.58 -18.78 3.93
N PRO A 149 -17.68 -18.88 4.69
CA PRO A 149 -18.33 -17.72 5.33
C PRO A 149 -17.47 -17.02 6.39
N ASP A 150 -16.43 -17.68 6.91
CA ASP A 150 -15.54 -17.16 7.95
C ASP A 150 -14.27 -16.52 7.37
N ILE A 151 -14.14 -16.44 6.04
CA ILE A 151 -12.96 -15.93 5.33
C ILE A 151 -13.40 -14.80 4.40
N CYS A 152 -12.57 -13.76 4.30
CA CYS A 152 -12.65 -12.75 3.25
C CYS A 152 -11.40 -12.78 2.35
N PHE A 153 -11.42 -12.01 1.27
CA PHE A 153 -10.21 -11.77 0.48
C PHE A 153 -9.41 -10.59 1.01
N GLU A 154 -8.09 -10.69 0.93
CA GLU A 154 -7.17 -9.57 1.01
C GLU A 154 -6.68 -9.24 -0.41
N GLY A 155 -7.05 -8.06 -0.92
CA GLY A 155 -6.59 -7.52 -2.20
C GLY A 155 -5.36 -6.63 -1.99
N HIS A 156 -4.30 -6.89 -2.75
CA HIS A 156 -3.11 -6.04 -2.79
C HIS A 156 -3.20 -5.06 -3.97
N SER A 157 -2.31 -4.06 -4.00
CA SER A 157 -2.21 -3.08 -5.09
C SER A 157 -3.55 -2.39 -5.40
N THR A 158 -4.34 -2.10 -4.36
CA THR A 158 -5.62 -1.40 -4.52
C THR A 158 -5.47 0.12 -4.70
N ASP A 159 -4.24 0.57 -4.79
CA ASP A 159 -3.85 1.95 -5.03
C ASP A 159 -4.50 2.48 -6.31
N TYR A 160 -4.89 3.75 -6.31
CA TYR A 160 -5.42 4.49 -7.47
C TYR A 160 -6.74 3.95 -8.06
N GLN A 161 -7.39 2.99 -7.40
CA GLN A 161 -8.74 2.57 -7.77
C GLN A 161 -9.73 3.71 -7.52
N SER A 162 -10.80 3.81 -8.35
CA SER A 162 -11.88 4.73 -8.03
C SER A 162 -12.61 4.28 -6.76
N LYS A 163 -13.22 5.22 -6.04
CA LYS A 163 -14.01 4.91 -4.84
C LYS A 163 -15.14 3.93 -5.12
N GLU A 164 -15.72 3.96 -6.34
CA GLU A 164 -16.72 3.02 -6.79
C GLU A 164 -16.14 1.61 -6.96
N CYS A 165 -14.94 1.48 -7.55
CA CYS A 165 -14.24 0.21 -7.66
C CYS A 165 -13.87 -0.36 -6.29
N LEU A 166 -13.34 0.46 -5.39
CA LEU A 166 -13.05 0.06 -4.01
C LEU A 166 -14.30 -0.44 -3.28
N LYS A 167 -15.44 0.27 -3.45
CA LYS A 167 -16.71 -0.15 -2.88
C LYS A 167 -17.19 -1.48 -3.44
N GLN A 168 -17.10 -1.66 -4.76
CA GLN A 168 -17.44 -2.94 -5.40
C GLN A 168 -16.57 -4.08 -4.89
N MET A 169 -15.25 -3.85 -4.70
CA MET A 169 -14.36 -4.85 -4.11
C MET A 169 -14.83 -5.27 -2.71
N VAL A 170 -15.18 -4.30 -1.85
CA VAL A 170 -15.69 -4.60 -0.49
C VAL A 170 -16.99 -5.41 -0.55
N GLU A 171 -17.93 -5.01 -1.40
CA GLU A 171 -19.22 -5.71 -1.59
C GLU A 171 -19.03 -7.15 -2.11
N ASP A 172 -17.98 -7.40 -2.87
CA ASP A 172 -17.65 -8.71 -3.45
C ASP A 172 -16.79 -9.59 -2.52
N GLY A 173 -16.54 -9.13 -1.28
CA GLY A 173 -15.85 -9.90 -0.23
C GLY A 173 -14.34 -9.67 -0.16
N ILE A 174 -13.79 -8.69 -0.91
CA ILE A 174 -12.42 -8.24 -0.75
C ILE A 174 -12.42 -7.18 0.36
N ALA A 175 -12.51 -7.67 1.61
CA ALA A 175 -12.74 -6.83 2.77
C ALA A 175 -11.46 -6.23 3.39
N ILE A 176 -10.29 -6.70 2.96
CA ILE A 176 -9.00 -6.12 3.32
C ILE A 176 -8.37 -5.53 2.06
N LEU A 177 -8.32 -4.21 1.99
CA LEU A 177 -7.77 -3.47 0.87
C LEU A 177 -6.39 -2.93 1.26
N LYS A 178 -5.33 -3.39 0.61
CA LYS A 178 -3.98 -2.91 0.86
C LYS A 178 -3.64 -1.74 -0.05
N VAL A 179 -3.34 -0.62 0.58
CA VAL A 179 -2.87 0.62 -0.05
C VAL A 179 -1.45 0.91 0.41
N GLY A 180 -0.63 1.47 -0.46
CA GLY A 180 0.75 1.81 -0.18
C GLY A 180 1.19 3.09 -0.87
N PRO A 181 1.75 3.03 -2.08
CA PRO A 181 2.28 4.20 -2.79
C PRO A 181 1.30 5.36 -2.96
N ALA A 182 0.00 5.11 -3.16
CA ALA A 182 -0.99 6.17 -3.38
C ALA A 182 -1.00 7.21 -2.25
N LEU A 183 -0.82 6.81 -0.99
CA LEU A 183 -0.79 7.74 0.14
C LEU A 183 0.44 8.65 0.10
N THR A 184 1.60 8.10 -0.21
CA THR A 184 2.83 8.91 -0.34
C THR A 184 2.86 9.70 -1.64
N TYR A 185 2.21 9.19 -2.68
CA TYR A 185 1.99 9.88 -3.94
C TYR A 185 1.15 11.15 -3.73
N GLY A 186 0.04 11.07 -3.00
CA GLY A 186 -0.79 12.23 -2.65
C GLY A 186 -0.02 13.29 -1.86
N LEU A 187 0.81 12.87 -0.91
CA LEU A 187 1.72 13.79 -0.21
C LEU A 187 2.69 14.47 -1.18
N ARG A 188 3.30 13.71 -2.10
CA ARG A 188 4.23 14.25 -3.11
C ARG A 188 3.53 15.21 -4.06
N GLU A 189 2.33 14.91 -4.53
CA GLU A 189 1.53 15.83 -5.36
C GLU A 189 1.31 17.18 -4.66
N GLY A 190 0.92 17.14 -3.40
CA GLY A 190 0.76 18.34 -2.59
C GLY A 190 2.07 19.14 -2.46
N LEU A 191 3.17 18.47 -2.11
CA LEU A 191 4.50 19.11 -2.00
C LEU A 191 5.00 19.67 -3.32
N PHE A 192 4.75 19.00 -4.44
CA PHE A 192 5.13 19.50 -5.78
C PHE A 192 4.30 20.73 -6.15
N SER A 193 3.00 20.71 -5.92
CA SER A 193 2.13 21.87 -6.15
C SER A 193 2.57 23.07 -5.32
N LEU A 194 2.87 22.86 -4.04
CA LEU A 194 3.40 23.90 -3.15
C LEU A 194 4.76 24.44 -3.64
N SER A 195 5.66 23.59 -4.12
CA SER A 195 6.94 24.01 -4.68
C SER A 195 6.78 24.86 -5.93
N LEU A 196 5.79 24.57 -6.77
CA LEU A 196 5.47 25.40 -7.93
C LEU A 196 4.93 26.77 -7.52
N MET A 197 4.08 26.82 -6.49
CA MET A 197 3.61 28.09 -5.93
C MET A 197 4.74 28.88 -5.27
N GLU A 198 5.65 28.21 -4.55
CA GLU A 198 6.83 28.83 -3.96
C GLU A 198 7.68 29.57 -5.00
N ARG A 199 7.90 28.97 -6.18
CA ARG A 199 8.69 29.57 -7.26
C ARG A 199 8.14 30.93 -7.74
N GLU A 200 6.83 31.11 -7.67
CA GLU A 200 6.15 32.34 -8.06
C GLU A 200 6.12 33.39 -6.93
N LEU A 201 6.05 32.93 -5.67
CA LEU A 201 5.83 33.83 -4.52
C LEU A 201 7.10 34.25 -3.82
N VAL A 202 8.11 33.39 -3.79
CA VAL A 202 9.30 33.55 -2.93
C VAL A 202 10.51 33.92 -3.79
N PRO A 203 11.31 34.93 -3.36
CA PRO A 203 12.55 35.28 -4.05
C PRO A 203 13.47 34.04 -4.26
N GLU A 204 14.10 33.96 -5.43
CA GLU A 204 14.85 32.76 -5.87
C GLU A 204 15.93 32.31 -4.87
N ASP A 205 16.60 33.27 -4.23
CA ASP A 205 17.66 33.04 -3.24
C ASP A 205 17.15 32.47 -1.91
N LYS A 206 15.81 32.48 -1.68
CA LYS A 206 15.15 31.98 -0.46
C LYS A 206 14.35 30.69 -0.68
N GLN A 207 14.18 30.27 -1.93
CA GLN A 207 13.38 29.09 -2.26
C GLN A 207 13.99 27.81 -1.67
N ALA A 208 13.14 26.94 -1.16
CA ALA A 208 13.52 25.64 -0.60
C ALA A 208 14.07 24.66 -1.65
N ARG A 209 13.65 24.80 -2.92
CA ARG A 209 14.04 23.92 -4.04
C ARG A 209 13.81 22.44 -3.72
N PHE A 210 12.66 22.13 -3.11
CA PHE A 210 12.33 20.78 -2.65
C PHE A 210 12.41 19.74 -3.78
N ILE A 211 11.87 20.04 -4.97
CA ILE A 211 11.85 19.07 -6.10
C ILE A 211 13.27 18.74 -6.54
N GLU A 212 14.14 19.74 -6.64
CA GLU A 212 15.54 19.58 -7.03
C GLU A 212 16.33 18.82 -5.97
N THR A 213 16.08 19.10 -4.70
CA THR A 213 16.72 18.41 -3.56
C THR A 213 16.33 16.94 -3.53
N LEU A 214 15.04 16.62 -3.72
CA LEU A 214 14.55 15.26 -3.79
C LEU A 214 15.16 14.50 -4.98
N GLU A 215 15.16 15.10 -6.17
CA GLU A 215 15.76 14.47 -7.36
C GLU A 215 17.27 14.23 -7.19
N LYS A 216 17.99 15.17 -6.60
CA LYS A 216 19.41 15.02 -6.26
C LYS A 216 19.62 13.83 -5.32
N ALA A 217 18.86 13.75 -4.23
CA ALA A 217 18.96 12.66 -3.27
C ALA A 217 18.71 11.29 -3.93
N MET A 218 17.74 11.20 -4.85
CA MET A 218 17.47 9.98 -5.63
C MET A 218 18.62 9.61 -6.56
N LEU A 219 19.24 10.58 -7.22
CA LEU A 219 20.38 10.35 -8.13
C LEU A 219 21.64 9.90 -7.37
N GLU A 220 21.89 10.46 -6.20
CA GLU A 220 23.03 10.11 -5.34
C GLU A 220 22.86 8.72 -4.68
N ASN A 221 21.61 8.25 -4.46
CA ASN A 221 21.29 6.98 -3.83
C ASN A 221 20.31 6.16 -4.69
N PRO A 222 20.77 5.56 -5.80
CA PRO A 222 19.87 5.01 -6.83
C PRO A 222 19.28 3.62 -6.50
N GLU A 223 19.65 2.98 -5.40
CA GLU A 223 19.30 1.59 -5.07
C GLU A 223 17.80 1.33 -4.93
N ASN A 224 17.00 2.35 -4.55
CA ASN A 224 15.57 2.18 -4.36
C ASN A 224 14.75 2.35 -5.65
N TRP A 225 15.32 2.87 -6.73
CA TRP A 225 14.58 3.09 -7.98
C TRP A 225 15.25 2.48 -9.22
N LYS A 226 16.59 2.43 -9.30
CA LYS A 226 17.33 2.13 -10.53
C LYS A 226 16.97 0.76 -11.16
N LYS A 227 16.69 -0.25 -10.36
CA LYS A 227 16.31 -1.59 -10.84
C LYS A 227 14.83 -1.72 -11.23
N HIS A 228 14.03 -0.67 -11.00
CA HIS A 228 12.59 -0.69 -11.20
C HIS A 228 12.12 0.23 -12.33
N TYR A 229 12.86 1.32 -12.61
CA TYR A 229 12.51 2.26 -13.66
C TYR A 229 13.31 1.95 -14.92
N HIS A 230 12.61 1.74 -16.02
CA HIS A 230 13.16 1.33 -17.30
C HIS A 230 12.86 2.36 -18.39
N GLY A 231 13.62 2.32 -19.49
CA GLY A 231 13.47 3.22 -20.62
C GLY A 231 14.68 4.10 -20.87
N ASP A 232 14.52 5.14 -21.66
CA ASP A 232 15.54 6.15 -21.89
C ASP A 232 15.72 7.07 -20.67
N GLU A 233 16.75 7.93 -20.71
CA GLU A 233 17.08 8.84 -19.61
C GLU A 233 15.91 9.77 -19.25
N ARG A 234 15.15 10.23 -20.25
CA ARG A 234 13.99 11.10 -20.05
C ARG A 234 12.83 10.35 -19.38
N GLN A 235 12.55 9.14 -19.83
CA GLN A 235 11.51 8.29 -19.25
C GLN A 235 11.82 7.98 -17.78
N VAL A 236 13.05 7.56 -17.49
CA VAL A 236 13.51 7.29 -16.11
C VAL A 236 13.45 8.56 -15.24
N ALA A 237 13.79 9.74 -15.79
CA ALA A 237 13.68 11.01 -15.07
C ALA A 237 12.21 11.38 -14.75
N LEU A 238 11.28 11.05 -15.65
CA LEU A 238 9.85 11.21 -15.39
C LEU A 238 9.37 10.23 -14.31
N CYS A 239 9.77 8.96 -14.37
CA CYS A 239 9.40 7.95 -13.38
C CYS A 239 9.87 8.34 -11.97
N ARG A 240 11.10 8.88 -11.79
CA ARG A 240 11.56 9.34 -10.48
C ARG A 240 10.64 10.37 -9.83
N LYS A 241 9.93 11.17 -10.62
CA LYS A 241 9.06 12.25 -10.14
C LYS A 241 7.58 11.92 -10.15
N TYR A 242 7.13 11.05 -11.07
CA TYR A 242 5.69 10.93 -11.38
C TYR A 242 5.17 9.50 -11.43
N SER A 243 6.03 8.46 -11.33
CA SER A 243 5.56 7.08 -11.34
C SER A 243 4.56 6.81 -10.22
N PHE A 244 3.51 6.07 -10.50
CA PHE A 244 2.56 5.57 -9.50
C PHE A 244 3.21 4.66 -8.46
N SER A 245 4.34 4.01 -8.79
CA SER A 245 5.10 3.25 -7.78
C SER A 245 5.75 4.14 -6.70
N ASP A 246 5.80 5.45 -6.94
CA ASP A 246 6.19 6.53 -6.01
C ASP A 246 7.46 6.21 -5.19
N ARG A 247 8.51 5.77 -5.87
CA ARG A 247 9.75 5.37 -5.18
C ARG A 247 10.52 6.53 -4.54
N CYS A 248 10.17 7.77 -4.84
CA CYS A 248 10.69 8.93 -4.12
C CYS A 248 10.34 8.91 -2.62
N ARG A 249 9.29 8.16 -2.20
CA ARG A 249 8.92 8.00 -0.78
C ARG A 249 10.06 7.52 0.11
N TYR A 250 10.99 6.73 -0.43
CA TYR A 250 12.15 6.23 0.33
C TYR A 250 13.18 7.32 0.66
N TYR A 251 13.05 8.50 0.05
CA TYR A 251 13.95 9.63 0.20
C TYR A 251 13.34 10.80 0.98
N ILE A 252 12.01 10.83 1.15
CA ILE A 252 11.31 11.92 1.86
C ILE A 252 11.82 12.08 3.30
N GLY A 253 12.22 10.99 3.96
CA GLY A 253 12.76 11.01 5.33
C GLY A 253 14.25 11.35 5.45
N LEU A 254 14.96 11.60 4.35
CA LEU A 254 16.37 12.02 4.42
C LEU A 254 16.48 13.44 5.01
N PRO A 255 17.52 13.72 5.82
CA PRO A 255 17.66 15.00 6.51
C PRO A 255 17.53 16.21 5.58
N GLU A 256 18.25 16.23 4.46
CA GLU A 256 18.24 17.31 3.47
C GLU A 256 16.88 17.51 2.80
N VAL A 257 16.16 16.41 2.54
CA VAL A 257 14.81 16.47 1.93
C VAL A 257 13.80 16.97 2.96
N THR A 258 13.88 16.48 4.20
CA THR A 258 13.04 16.95 5.32
C THR A 258 13.27 18.43 5.61
N GLU A 259 14.53 18.89 5.58
CA GLU A 259 14.87 20.32 5.73
C GLU A 259 14.26 21.16 4.61
N ALA A 260 14.35 20.72 3.35
CA ALA A 260 13.73 21.40 2.22
C ALA A 260 12.19 21.49 2.37
N ILE A 261 11.53 20.42 2.85
CA ILE A 261 10.08 20.45 3.12
C ILE A 261 9.73 21.48 4.21
N ASN A 262 10.48 21.48 5.30
CA ASN A 262 10.25 22.45 6.38
C ASN A 262 10.45 23.89 5.89
N GLN A 263 11.52 24.16 5.14
CA GLN A 263 11.77 25.46 4.53
C GLN A 263 10.65 25.88 3.56
N LEU A 264 10.14 24.94 2.73
CA LEU A 264 8.99 25.18 1.84
C LEU A 264 7.76 25.64 2.63
N PHE A 265 7.43 24.96 3.73
CA PHE A 265 6.29 25.34 4.58
C PHE A 265 6.49 26.70 5.25
N ASP A 266 7.67 26.98 5.78
CA ASP A 266 7.97 28.26 6.44
C ASP A 266 7.98 29.41 5.43
N ASN A 267 8.47 29.20 4.21
CA ASN A 267 8.41 30.15 3.12
C ASN A 267 6.95 30.49 2.78
N LEU A 268 6.10 29.49 2.55
CA LEU A 268 4.70 29.72 2.16
C LEU A 268 3.81 30.26 3.31
N ARG A 269 4.24 30.14 4.57
CA ARG A 269 3.63 30.88 5.69
C ARG A 269 4.06 32.35 5.69
N SER A 270 5.31 32.62 5.30
CA SER A 270 5.87 33.99 5.23
C SER A 270 5.42 34.74 3.96
N TYR A 271 5.15 34.02 2.88
CA TYR A 271 4.65 34.50 1.60
C TYR A 271 3.30 33.80 1.31
N PRO A 272 2.18 34.30 1.88
CA PRO A 272 0.90 33.60 1.86
C PRO A 272 0.38 33.33 0.46
N ILE A 273 -0.14 32.10 0.25
CA ILE A 273 -0.68 31.64 -1.02
C ILE A 273 -1.99 32.40 -1.33
N PRO A 274 -2.11 33.11 -2.48
CA PRO A 274 -3.38 33.69 -2.91
C PRO A 274 -4.39 32.61 -3.29
N MET A 275 -5.68 32.82 -2.99
CA MET A 275 -6.74 31.82 -3.24
C MET A 275 -6.89 31.44 -4.72
N ASN A 276 -6.66 32.36 -5.64
CA ASN A 276 -6.69 32.09 -7.08
C ASN A 276 -5.51 31.19 -7.52
N MET A 277 -4.35 31.32 -6.89
CA MET A 277 -3.20 30.46 -7.14
C MET A 277 -3.44 29.07 -6.53
N LEU A 278 -4.00 28.99 -5.32
CA LEU A 278 -4.42 27.73 -4.74
C LEU A 278 -5.40 26.99 -5.67
N HIS A 279 -6.39 27.71 -6.19
CA HIS A 279 -7.35 27.13 -7.14
C HIS A 279 -6.69 26.59 -8.41
N GLN A 280 -5.65 27.28 -8.92
CA GLN A 280 -4.92 26.85 -10.11
C GLN A 280 -4.17 25.54 -9.91
N TYR A 281 -3.48 25.39 -8.77
CA TYR A 281 -2.57 24.27 -8.52
C TYR A 281 -3.18 23.13 -7.69
N MET A 282 -4.18 23.44 -6.85
CA MET A 282 -4.83 22.50 -5.93
C MET A 282 -6.35 22.80 -5.88
N PRO A 283 -7.09 22.51 -6.98
CA PRO A 283 -8.50 22.91 -7.10
C PRO A 283 -9.43 22.24 -6.07
N VAL A 284 -9.14 21.00 -5.67
CA VAL A 284 -9.92 20.28 -4.65
C VAL A 284 -9.68 20.91 -3.27
N SER A 285 -8.42 21.06 -2.89
CA SER A 285 -8.05 21.71 -1.60
C SER A 285 -8.57 23.17 -1.53
N TYR A 286 -8.59 23.88 -2.67
CA TYR A 286 -9.20 25.22 -2.72
C TYR A 286 -10.67 25.20 -2.26
N LEU A 287 -11.46 24.23 -2.69
CA LEU A 287 -12.87 24.13 -2.27
C LEU A 287 -12.96 23.89 -0.76
N LYS A 288 -12.17 22.98 -0.22
CA LYS A 288 -12.13 22.66 1.22
C LYS A 288 -11.69 23.90 2.06
N VAL A 289 -10.68 24.64 1.60
CA VAL A 289 -10.24 25.89 2.28
C VAL A 289 -11.33 26.97 2.21
N ARG A 290 -11.95 27.18 1.04
CA ARG A 290 -13.03 28.16 0.85
C ARG A 290 -14.22 27.88 1.79
N ASP A 291 -14.56 26.61 1.95
CA ASP A 291 -15.71 26.15 2.73
C ASP A 291 -15.36 25.99 4.23
N GLY A 292 -14.09 26.23 4.61
CA GLY A 292 -13.62 26.21 6.00
C GLY A 292 -13.40 24.79 6.56
N GLU A 293 -13.31 23.79 5.71
CA GLU A 293 -13.06 22.40 6.10
C GLU A 293 -11.61 22.16 6.50
N ILE A 294 -10.66 22.81 5.81
CA ILE A 294 -9.23 22.79 6.13
C ILE A 294 -8.66 24.21 6.18
N PRO A 295 -7.63 24.47 6.99
CA PRO A 295 -6.97 25.78 7.02
C PRO A 295 -6.09 26.00 5.78
N LEU A 296 -5.89 27.27 5.41
CA LEU A 296 -4.91 27.67 4.41
C LEU A 296 -3.50 27.61 5.03
N ASP A 297 -3.01 26.43 5.31
CA ASP A 297 -1.65 26.16 5.80
C ASP A 297 -0.94 25.18 4.84
N PRO A 298 0.31 25.43 4.44
CA PRO A 298 0.99 24.60 3.46
C PRO A 298 1.15 23.13 3.89
N LYS A 299 1.30 22.85 5.19
CA LYS A 299 1.37 21.47 5.68
C LYS A 299 0.01 20.77 5.56
N GLU A 300 -1.07 21.44 5.94
CA GLU A 300 -2.42 20.89 5.83
C GLU A 300 -2.82 20.68 4.36
N LEU A 301 -2.43 21.60 3.47
CA LEU A 301 -2.62 21.42 2.02
C LEU A 301 -1.86 20.22 1.47
N ALA A 302 -0.63 19.97 1.91
CA ALA A 302 0.12 18.76 1.51
C ALA A 302 -0.53 17.48 2.05
N LEU A 303 -1.06 17.50 3.27
CA LEU A 303 -1.77 16.36 3.87
C LEU A 303 -3.14 16.11 3.26
N ASP A 304 -3.80 17.13 2.73
CA ASP A 304 -5.08 16.99 2.03
C ASP A 304 -4.95 16.09 0.79
N GLY A 305 -3.79 16.09 0.11
CA GLY A 305 -3.50 15.13 -0.96
C GLY A 305 -3.52 13.67 -0.49
N VAL A 306 -3.11 13.40 0.76
CA VAL A 306 -3.21 12.07 1.38
C VAL A 306 -4.65 11.78 1.78
N ALA A 307 -5.33 12.77 2.37
CA ALA A 307 -6.72 12.65 2.83
C ALA A 307 -7.66 12.28 1.67
N ALA A 308 -7.44 12.81 0.48
CA ALA A 308 -8.26 12.49 -0.70
C ALA A 308 -8.29 10.99 -1.01
N PHE A 309 -7.14 10.30 -0.93
CA PHE A 309 -7.10 8.84 -1.07
C PHE A 309 -7.79 8.13 0.10
N MET A 310 -7.61 8.60 1.33
CA MET A 310 -8.27 8.00 2.51
C MET A 310 -9.79 8.12 2.42
N GLU A 311 -10.32 9.24 1.95
CA GLU A 311 -11.75 9.48 1.75
C GLU A 311 -12.37 8.44 0.78
N ASP A 312 -11.64 8.02 -0.26
CA ASP A 312 -12.09 6.98 -1.19
C ASP A 312 -12.21 5.60 -0.51
N TYR A 313 -11.27 5.26 0.37
CA TYR A 313 -11.35 4.03 1.18
C TYR A 313 -12.46 4.10 2.24
N GLU A 314 -12.65 5.26 2.88
CA GLU A 314 -13.75 5.47 3.84
C GLU A 314 -15.12 5.32 3.16
N TYR A 315 -15.28 5.90 1.98
CA TYR A 315 -16.49 5.70 1.16
C TYR A 315 -16.74 4.23 0.84
N ALA A 316 -15.69 3.49 0.49
CA ALA A 316 -15.80 2.07 0.15
C ALA A 316 -16.33 1.21 1.31
N ILE A 317 -15.96 1.54 2.54
CA ILE A 317 -16.40 0.82 3.77
C ILE A 317 -17.65 1.44 4.42
N GLY A 318 -18.29 2.43 3.78
CA GLY A 318 -19.54 3.04 4.24
C GLY A 318 -19.39 4.03 5.39
N ARG A 319 -18.28 4.72 5.46
CA ARG A 319 -18.01 5.80 6.43
C ARG A 319 -18.02 7.18 5.78
#